data_0e6f20cfb5861505464d90b2de2f1130
#
_entry.id   0e6f20cfb5861505464d90b2de2f1130
#
_cell.length_a   1.000
_cell.length_b   1.000
_cell.length_c   1.000
_cell.angle_alpha   90.00
_cell.angle_beta   90.00
_cell.angle_gamma   90.00
#
_symmetry.space_group_name_H-M   'P 1'
#
loop_
_entity.id
_entity.type
_entity.pdbx_description
1 polymer ?
#
loop_
_entity_poly.entity_id
_entity_poly.type
_entity_poly.pdbx_seq_one_letter_code
_entity_poly.pdbx_strand_id
1 'polypeptide(L)'
;MASCKDTSKKVDSTTTEKESKPDSTKIKEKKVVENEEEENFELDEDNAIDFFFNYEKTLTANKVKITTGLGSFTVELYENVPYHRANFIYLTEQGYFDKTQFHRVVKNFIIQGGNSDDVKTARKRSKIGRYLLPPDTRKGHKHHRGTISMPSSEMDNPHKLASPYEFFIVVTDPGSYHLDDNYTPFGRVIEGMDVVDKINNVPVEKGDWPMRNVYIEKAEVIE
;
A
#
# COMPACT_ATOMS: atom_id res chain seq x y z
N MET A 1 -3.03 64.28 -18.30
CA MET A 1 -1.95 65.07 -18.90
C MET A 1 -0.90 64.09 -19.31
N ALA A 2 -0.89 63.77 -20.54
CA ALA A 2 0.10 64.09 -21.58
C ALA A 2 1.36 63.22 -21.37
N SER A 3 1.80 62.45 -22.23
CA SER A 3 1.74 62.28 -23.69
C SER A 3 3.13 61.88 -24.16
N CYS A 4 3.14 60.85 -25.01
CA CYS A 4 3.95 60.75 -26.25
C CYS A 4 5.47 60.70 -26.18
N LYS A 5 6.11 59.90 -26.92
CA LYS A 5 6.34 59.52 -28.32
C LYS A 5 7.81 59.17 -28.47
N ASP A 6 8.14 58.10 -29.08
CA ASP A 6 8.32 57.81 -30.51
C ASP A 6 9.75 58.03 -31.02
N THR A 7 10.18 57.13 -31.84
CA THR A 7 10.86 57.11 -33.14
C THR A 7 12.23 56.40 -33.16
N SER A 8 12.38 55.25 -33.73
CA SER A 8 12.59 54.81 -35.14
C SER A 8 13.90 55.21 -35.81
N LYS A 9 14.42 54.26 -36.55
CA LYS A 9 15.17 54.20 -37.84
C LYS A 9 16.44 53.38 -37.72
N LYS A 10 16.55 52.29 -38.41
CA LYS A 10 16.68 51.97 -39.86
C LYS A 10 18.11 52.10 -40.41
N VAL A 11 18.46 51.03 -41.16
CA VAL A 11 19.18 50.94 -42.44
C VAL A 11 20.65 50.53 -42.29
N ASP A 12 21.22 49.62 -42.97
CA ASP A 12 21.09 48.83 -44.17
C ASP A 12 22.47 48.17 -44.54
N SER A 13 22.40 47.08 -45.14
CA SER A 13 23.06 46.55 -46.34
C SER A 13 24.57 46.18 -46.25
N THR A 14 25.06 45.12 -46.79
CA THR A 14 25.05 44.50 -48.10
C THR A 14 26.21 43.48 -48.22
N THR A 15 25.89 42.26 -48.63
CA THR A 15 26.53 41.47 -49.72
C THR A 15 28.03 41.11 -49.68
N THR A 16 28.45 39.87 -49.79
CA THR A 16 28.68 39.08 -51.01
C THR A 16 29.38 37.75 -50.71
N GLU A 17 28.82 36.64 -51.21
CA GLU A 17 29.38 35.49 -51.94
C GLU A 17 30.80 34.98 -51.65
N LYS A 18 31.08 33.67 -51.50
CA LYS A 18 31.01 32.54 -52.44
C LYS A 18 31.56 31.25 -51.82
N GLU A 19 30.89 30.16 -52.15
CA GLU A 19 31.33 28.79 -52.49
C GLU A 19 32.41 28.04 -51.71
N SER A 20 32.04 26.85 -51.16
CA SER A 20 32.27 25.52 -51.77
C SER A 20 31.86 24.38 -50.83
N LYS A 21 31.12 23.42 -51.38
CA LYS A 21 30.86 22.07 -50.82
C LYS A 21 32.13 21.22 -50.93
N PRO A 22 32.34 20.08 -50.16
CA PRO A 22 31.44 18.95 -50.20
C PRO A 22 31.28 18.16 -48.91
N ASP A 23 30.10 17.55 -48.78
CA ASP A 23 29.79 16.17 -48.41
C ASP A 23 30.47 15.53 -47.18
N SER A 24 29.66 15.27 -46.18
CA SER A 24 29.74 14.08 -45.34
C SER A 24 28.39 13.83 -44.64
N THR A 25 27.71 12.86 -45.16
CA THR A 25 26.52 12.19 -44.61
C THR A 25 26.75 11.81 -43.15
N LYS A 26 26.15 12.52 -42.21
CA LYS A 26 25.88 12.04 -40.84
C LYS A 26 24.41 11.82 -40.69
N ILE A 27 24.06 10.55 -40.74
CA ILE A 27 22.79 9.99 -40.35
C ILE A 27 22.54 10.42 -38.90
N LYS A 28 21.61 11.34 -38.68
CA LYS A 28 21.06 11.61 -37.36
C LYS A 28 20.10 10.49 -37.06
N GLU A 29 20.53 9.55 -36.24
CA GLU A 29 19.64 8.66 -35.53
C GLU A 29 18.65 9.52 -34.74
N LYS A 30 17.42 9.49 -35.21
CA LYS A 30 16.26 10.00 -34.48
C LYS A 30 16.06 9.06 -33.29
N LYS A 31 16.51 9.48 -32.10
CA LYS A 31 16.07 8.88 -30.85
C LYS A 31 14.55 9.06 -30.80
N VAL A 32 13.84 7.99 -31.09
CA VAL A 32 12.43 7.86 -30.77
C VAL A 32 12.42 7.79 -29.25
N VAL A 33 12.04 8.88 -28.61
CA VAL A 33 11.61 8.89 -27.22
C VAL A 33 10.23 8.25 -27.27
N GLU A 34 10.16 6.94 -27.06
CA GLU A 34 8.93 6.30 -26.63
C GLU A 34 8.57 6.93 -25.27
N ASN A 35 7.66 7.89 -25.31
CA ASN A 35 6.84 8.22 -24.16
C ASN A 35 5.92 7.00 -23.99
N GLU A 36 6.37 6.02 -23.24
CA GLU A 36 5.47 5.12 -22.55
C GLU A 36 4.71 6.01 -21.55
N GLU A 37 3.50 6.40 -21.93
CA GLU A 37 2.48 6.77 -20.98
C GLU A 37 2.33 5.51 -20.10
N GLU A 38 2.92 5.51 -18.90
CA GLU A 38 2.57 4.57 -17.86
C GLU A 38 1.06 4.75 -17.65
N GLU A 39 0.26 3.91 -18.28
CA GLU A 39 -1.14 3.77 -17.95
C GLU A 39 -1.17 3.55 -16.43
N ASN A 40 -1.69 4.52 -15.68
CA ASN A 40 -1.87 4.43 -14.25
C ASN A 40 -2.85 3.28 -14.00
N PHE A 41 -2.32 2.06 -13.87
CA PHE A 41 -3.12 0.89 -13.55
C PHE A 41 -3.66 1.04 -12.13
N GLU A 42 -4.96 1.20 -12.01
CA GLU A 42 -5.68 1.34 -10.76
C GLU A 42 -6.53 0.08 -10.53
N LEU A 43 -6.47 -0.46 -9.32
CA LEU A 43 -7.28 -1.61 -8.92
C LEU A 43 -8.71 -1.15 -8.59
N ASP A 44 -9.69 -1.87 -9.12
CA ASP A 44 -11.11 -1.67 -8.86
C ASP A 44 -11.84 -2.98 -8.55
N GLU A 45 -13.14 -2.93 -8.37
CA GLU A 45 -13.98 -4.09 -8.05
C GLU A 45 -14.03 -5.11 -9.20
N ASP A 46 -13.81 -4.68 -10.44
CA ASP A 46 -13.90 -5.54 -11.62
C ASP A 46 -12.58 -6.25 -11.91
N ASN A 47 -11.43 -5.63 -11.64
CA ASN A 47 -10.12 -6.16 -12.02
C ASN A 47 -9.28 -6.74 -10.86
N ALA A 48 -9.57 -6.40 -9.61
CA ALA A 48 -8.73 -6.76 -8.47
C ALA A 48 -8.61 -8.28 -8.27
N ILE A 49 -9.68 -9.03 -8.48
CA ILE A 49 -9.68 -10.49 -8.28
C ILE A 49 -8.76 -11.15 -9.30
N ASP A 50 -8.89 -10.82 -10.59
CA ASP A 50 -8.05 -11.36 -11.64
C ASP A 50 -6.59 -10.93 -11.48
N PHE A 51 -6.36 -9.69 -11.06
CA PHE A 51 -5.03 -9.20 -10.76
C PHE A 51 -4.36 -10.03 -9.65
N PHE A 52 -4.99 -10.17 -8.48
CA PHE A 52 -4.41 -10.92 -7.37
C PHE A 52 -4.31 -12.42 -7.63
N PHE A 53 -5.22 -13.00 -8.41
CA PHE A 53 -5.12 -14.39 -8.84
C PHE A 53 -3.87 -14.66 -9.70
N ASN A 54 -3.48 -13.69 -10.54
CA ASN A 54 -2.29 -13.83 -11.37
C ASN A 54 -1.02 -13.42 -10.60
N TYR A 55 -1.10 -12.36 -9.80
CA TYR A 55 0.02 -11.88 -8.99
C TYR A 55 0.47 -12.93 -7.95
N GLU A 56 -0.47 -13.62 -7.31
CA GLU A 56 -0.18 -14.68 -6.35
C GLU A 56 0.76 -15.77 -6.91
N LYS A 57 0.59 -16.14 -8.18
CA LYS A 57 1.41 -17.16 -8.85
C LYS A 57 2.88 -16.75 -9.02
N THR A 58 3.19 -15.47 -8.93
CA THR A 58 4.55 -14.93 -9.03
C THR A 58 5.26 -14.85 -7.68
N LEU A 59 4.52 -15.02 -6.57
CA LEU A 59 5.04 -14.85 -5.24
C LEU A 59 5.86 -16.06 -4.77
N THR A 60 7.10 -15.81 -4.38
CA THR A 60 7.98 -16.78 -3.72
C THR A 60 8.07 -16.54 -2.22
N ALA A 61 7.98 -15.28 -1.78
CA ALA A 61 8.02 -14.89 -0.38
C ALA A 61 6.65 -15.02 0.30
N ASN A 62 6.65 -15.34 1.57
CA ASN A 62 5.45 -15.44 2.39
C ASN A 62 5.60 -14.75 3.76
N LYS A 63 6.66 -13.98 3.98
CA LYS A 63 6.90 -13.30 5.25
C LYS A 63 6.97 -11.79 5.08
N VAL A 64 6.42 -11.07 6.03
CA VAL A 64 6.50 -9.61 6.09
C VAL A 64 6.98 -9.20 7.49
N LYS A 65 8.04 -8.40 7.53
CA LYS A 65 8.54 -7.76 8.74
C LYS A 65 7.92 -6.38 8.89
N ILE A 66 7.35 -6.11 10.05
CA ILE A 66 6.74 -4.82 10.40
C ILE A 66 7.57 -4.20 11.52
N THR A 67 8.10 -3.00 11.27
CA THR A 67 8.92 -2.22 12.20
C THR A 67 8.14 -1.04 12.74
N THR A 68 8.18 -0.85 14.05
CA THR A 68 7.55 0.25 14.79
C THR A 68 8.54 0.86 15.76
N GLY A 69 8.23 2.01 16.34
CA GLY A 69 9.03 2.60 17.43
C GLY A 69 9.10 1.76 18.73
N LEU A 70 8.28 0.70 18.85
CA LEU A 70 8.25 -0.22 19.99
C LEU A 70 9.02 -1.53 19.72
N GLY A 71 9.54 -1.71 18.51
CA GLY A 71 10.25 -2.89 18.04
C GLY A 71 9.67 -3.42 16.72
N SER A 72 10.13 -4.61 16.32
CA SER A 72 9.71 -5.25 15.08
C SER A 72 9.08 -6.61 15.36
N PHE A 73 8.18 -7.04 14.50
CA PHE A 73 7.63 -8.38 14.49
C PHE A 73 7.51 -8.89 13.04
N THR A 74 7.51 -10.20 12.87
CA THR A 74 7.40 -10.86 11.57
C THR A 74 6.11 -11.65 11.51
N VAL A 75 5.37 -11.49 10.41
CA VAL A 75 4.19 -12.29 10.09
C VAL A 75 4.52 -13.26 8.95
N GLU A 76 4.06 -14.49 9.08
CA GLU A 76 4.04 -15.50 8.02
C GLU A 76 2.64 -15.57 7.43
N LEU A 77 2.52 -15.49 6.11
CA LEU A 77 1.26 -15.47 5.38
C LEU A 77 0.93 -16.86 4.87
N TYR A 78 -0.35 -17.25 4.93
CA TYR A 78 -0.80 -18.58 4.52
C TYR A 78 -0.93 -18.68 3.00
N GLU A 79 -0.23 -19.62 2.40
CA GLU A 79 -0.25 -19.85 0.95
C GLU A 79 -1.63 -20.29 0.42
N ASN A 80 -2.40 -20.99 1.24
CA ASN A 80 -3.74 -21.43 0.85
C ASN A 80 -4.83 -20.35 1.01
N VAL A 81 -4.43 -19.09 1.31
CA VAL A 81 -5.31 -17.90 1.37
C VAL A 81 -4.80 -16.86 0.35
N PRO A 82 -4.85 -17.19 -0.96
CA PRO A 82 -4.07 -16.51 -1.99
C PRO A 82 -4.40 -15.02 -2.13
N TYR A 83 -5.67 -14.62 -2.13
CA TYR A 83 -6.04 -13.22 -2.36
C TYR A 83 -5.56 -12.28 -1.24
N HIS A 84 -5.73 -12.67 0.02
CA HIS A 84 -5.29 -11.86 1.15
C HIS A 84 -3.77 -11.82 1.26
N ARG A 85 -3.09 -12.96 1.02
CA ARG A 85 -1.63 -13.04 0.94
C ARG A 85 -1.09 -12.13 -0.14
N ALA A 86 -1.60 -12.26 -1.36
CA ALA A 86 -1.18 -11.47 -2.52
C ALA A 86 -1.40 -9.97 -2.29
N ASN A 87 -2.57 -9.60 -1.78
CA ASN A 87 -2.87 -8.22 -1.44
C ASN A 87 -1.91 -7.64 -0.39
N PHE A 88 -1.64 -8.38 0.68
CA PHE A 88 -0.79 -7.88 1.76
C PHE A 88 0.66 -7.69 1.29
N ILE A 89 1.20 -8.63 0.49
CA ILE A 89 2.52 -8.51 -0.14
C ILE A 89 2.55 -7.33 -1.11
N TYR A 90 1.58 -7.25 -2.03
CA TYR A 90 1.49 -6.16 -2.99
C TYR A 90 1.50 -4.78 -2.31
N LEU A 91 0.63 -4.57 -1.32
CA LEU A 91 0.57 -3.31 -0.56
C LEU A 91 1.88 -3.02 0.18
N THR A 92 2.56 -4.05 0.68
CA THR A 92 3.88 -3.91 1.32
C THR A 92 4.93 -3.45 0.32
N GLU A 93 4.98 -4.04 -0.86
CA GLU A 93 5.92 -3.67 -1.93
C GLU A 93 5.64 -2.26 -2.49
N GLN A 94 4.36 -1.86 -2.56
CA GLN A 94 3.98 -0.48 -2.90
C GLN A 94 4.31 0.53 -1.79
N GLY A 95 4.87 0.08 -0.66
CA GLY A 95 5.15 0.91 0.50
C GLY A 95 3.89 1.55 1.09
N TYR A 96 2.71 0.90 0.90
CA TYR A 96 1.45 1.44 1.39
C TYR A 96 1.46 1.58 2.91
N PHE A 97 1.91 0.53 3.62
CA PHE A 97 1.89 0.49 5.08
C PHE A 97 2.90 1.44 5.74
N ASP A 98 3.92 1.90 5.02
CA ASP A 98 4.93 2.83 5.56
C ASP A 98 4.28 4.14 6.00
N LYS A 99 4.46 4.49 7.28
CA LYS A 99 3.90 5.66 7.96
C LYS A 99 2.37 5.60 8.21
N THR A 100 1.74 4.46 7.98
CA THR A 100 0.44 4.19 8.58
C THR A 100 0.57 3.91 10.08
N GLN A 101 -0.52 3.74 10.78
CA GLN A 101 -0.50 3.59 12.24
C GLN A 101 -1.40 2.45 12.71
N PHE A 102 -1.13 1.97 13.91
CA PHE A 102 -2.08 1.18 14.67
C PHE A 102 -3.12 2.15 15.25
N HIS A 103 -4.22 2.30 14.53
CA HIS A 103 -5.26 3.29 14.83
C HIS A 103 -6.32 2.81 15.80
N ARG A 104 -6.40 1.50 16.06
CA ARG A 104 -7.32 0.93 17.05
C ARG A 104 -6.62 -0.17 17.84
N VAL A 105 -6.68 -0.06 19.16
CA VAL A 105 -6.07 -1.00 20.08
C VAL A 105 -7.09 -1.38 21.16
N VAL A 106 -7.62 -2.60 21.06
CA VAL A 106 -8.54 -3.14 22.06
C VAL A 106 -7.75 -4.03 23.00
N LYS A 107 -7.65 -3.61 24.25
CA LYS A 107 -6.82 -4.30 25.26
C LYS A 107 -7.25 -5.76 25.42
N ASN A 108 -6.27 -6.66 25.42
CA ASN A 108 -6.44 -8.12 25.54
C ASN A 108 -7.30 -8.73 24.41
N PHE A 109 -7.49 -8.02 23.30
CA PHE A 109 -8.29 -8.51 22.19
C PHE A 109 -7.53 -8.42 20.86
N ILE A 110 -7.40 -7.23 20.27
CA ILE A 110 -6.72 -7.01 18.98
C ILE A 110 -5.91 -5.73 18.97
N ILE A 111 -4.97 -5.65 18.04
CA ILE A 111 -4.42 -4.40 17.52
C ILE A 111 -4.78 -4.31 16.04
N GLN A 112 -5.24 -3.14 15.57
CA GLN A 112 -5.65 -2.91 14.18
C GLN A 112 -4.84 -1.77 13.59
N GLY A 113 -4.27 -2.00 12.40
CA GLY A 113 -3.38 -1.09 11.72
C GLY A 113 -3.64 -0.99 10.22
N GLY A 114 -2.81 -0.18 9.53
CA GLY A 114 -2.87 0.02 8.08
C GLY A 114 -3.61 1.27 7.65
N ASN A 115 -4.13 2.08 8.57
CA ASN A 115 -4.78 3.34 8.28
C ASN A 115 -4.00 4.53 8.88
N SER A 116 -4.30 5.73 8.43
CA SER A 116 -3.72 6.97 8.94
C SER A 116 -4.56 8.16 8.50
N ASP A 117 -4.59 9.22 9.30
CA ASP A 117 -5.20 10.49 8.96
C ASP A 117 -4.33 11.34 8.01
N ASP A 118 -3.13 10.86 7.65
CA ASP A 118 -2.24 11.57 6.75
C ASP A 118 -2.78 11.55 5.30
N VAL A 119 -2.85 12.73 4.70
CA VAL A 119 -3.21 12.93 3.29
C VAL A 119 -2.35 12.08 2.35
N LYS A 120 -1.10 11.80 2.70
CA LYS A 120 -0.22 10.95 1.90
C LYS A 120 -0.74 9.50 1.83
N THR A 121 -1.25 8.97 2.94
CA THR A 121 -1.87 7.64 2.97
C THR A 121 -3.12 7.60 2.09
N ALA A 122 -3.97 8.62 2.17
CA ALA A 122 -5.15 8.72 1.31
C ALA A 122 -4.77 8.79 -0.19
N ARG A 123 -3.71 9.52 -0.54
CA ARG A 123 -3.19 9.60 -1.92
C ARG A 123 -2.61 8.26 -2.41
N LYS A 124 -1.87 7.53 -1.54
CA LYS A 124 -1.39 6.18 -1.89
C LYS A 124 -2.57 5.25 -2.17
N ARG A 125 -3.58 5.25 -1.31
CA ARG A 125 -4.80 4.45 -1.47
C ARG A 125 -5.52 4.79 -2.79
N SER A 126 -5.68 6.06 -3.10
CA SER A 126 -6.31 6.52 -4.35
C SER A 126 -5.54 6.08 -5.60
N LYS A 127 -4.21 6.02 -5.55
CA LYS A 127 -3.38 5.55 -6.67
C LYS A 127 -3.42 4.03 -6.85
N ILE A 128 -3.52 3.28 -5.76
CA ILE A 128 -3.60 1.81 -5.81
C ILE A 128 -4.99 1.39 -6.28
N GLY A 129 -6.04 2.04 -5.76
CA GLY A 129 -7.40 1.82 -6.21
C GLY A 129 -8.41 1.51 -5.11
N ARG A 130 -9.63 1.21 -5.52
CA ARG A 130 -10.74 0.92 -4.61
C ARG A 130 -11.37 -0.43 -4.94
N TYR A 131 -11.16 -1.39 -4.07
CA TYR A 131 -11.65 -2.75 -4.19
C TYR A 131 -11.90 -3.38 -2.82
N LEU A 132 -12.53 -4.54 -2.80
CA LEU A 132 -12.69 -5.40 -1.62
C LEU A 132 -12.19 -6.81 -1.95
N LEU A 133 -11.80 -7.54 -0.90
CA LEU A 133 -11.36 -8.92 -1.06
C LEU A 133 -12.48 -9.91 -0.70
N PRO A 134 -12.61 -11.02 -1.44
CA PRO A 134 -13.60 -12.05 -1.14
C PRO A 134 -13.23 -12.78 0.16
N PRO A 135 -14.24 -13.31 0.91
CA PRO A 135 -13.96 -14.11 2.09
C PRO A 135 -13.33 -15.44 1.72
N ASP A 136 -12.38 -15.89 2.53
CA ASP A 136 -11.75 -17.20 2.43
C ASP A 136 -11.64 -17.88 3.81
N THR A 137 -12.73 -17.87 4.55
CA THR A 137 -12.83 -18.35 5.95
C THR A 137 -12.78 -19.86 6.09
N ARG A 138 -12.96 -20.64 4.98
CA ARG A 138 -13.10 -22.10 5.00
C ARG A 138 -11.79 -22.85 4.77
N LYS A 139 -10.64 -22.20 4.98
CA LYS A 139 -9.30 -22.81 4.80
C LYS A 139 -8.75 -23.53 6.03
N GLY A 140 -9.54 -23.63 7.09
CA GLY A 140 -9.17 -24.36 8.32
C GLY A 140 -8.35 -23.54 9.32
N HIS A 141 -8.04 -22.29 9.01
CA HIS A 141 -7.37 -21.38 9.95
C HIS A 141 -8.35 -20.78 10.95
N LYS A 142 -7.87 -20.53 12.16
CA LYS A 142 -8.62 -19.96 13.26
C LYS A 142 -7.92 -18.75 13.84
N HIS A 143 -8.69 -17.91 14.53
CA HIS A 143 -8.17 -16.71 15.19
C HIS A 143 -7.51 -17.04 16.52
N HIS A 144 -6.41 -17.82 16.46
CA HIS A 144 -5.52 -18.01 17.60
C HIS A 144 -4.76 -16.71 17.93
N ARG A 145 -4.15 -16.66 19.13
CA ARG A 145 -3.23 -15.58 19.46
C ARG A 145 -2.13 -15.44 18.39
N GLY A 146 -1.89 -14.21 17.93
CA GLY A 146 -0.95 -13.89 16.86
C GLY A 146 -1.51 -14.01 15.44
N THR A 147 -2.73 -14.50 15.25
CA THR A 147 -3.36 -14.54 13.91
C THR A 147 -3.58 -13.15 13.37
N ILE A 148 -3.25 -12.93 12.09
CA ILE A 148 -3.52 -11.71 11.34
C ILE A 148 -4.71 -11.92 10.40
N SER A 149 -5.63 -10.95 10.38
CA SER A 149 -6.84 -10.93 9.55
C SER A 149 -7.14 -9.53 9.05
N MET A 150 -8.01 -9.40 8.06
CA MET A 150 -8.48 -8.11 7.55
C MET A 150 -9.87 -7.80 8.09
N PRO A 151 -10.15 -6.56 8.53
CA PRO A 151 -11.47 -6.16 8.97
C PRO A 151 -12.41 -5.98 7.79
N SER A 152 -13.71 -5.94 8.06
CA SER A 152 -14.70 -5.43 7.11
C SER A 152 -14.73 -3.91 7.15
N SER A 153 -14.94 -3.27 5.99
CA SER A 153 -15.17 -1.83 5.90
C SER A 153 -16.63 -1.45 6.10
N GLU A 154 -17.54 -2.42 6.13
CA GLU A 154 -18.98 -2.23 6.21
C GLU A 154 -19.54 -2.78 7.53
N MET A 155 -20.47 -2.05 8.14
CA MET A 155 -21.14 -2.51 9.36
C MET A 155 -22.05 -3.70 9.09
N ASP A 156 -22.84 -3.64 8.00
CA ASP A 156 -23.62 -4.75 7.48
C ASP A 156 -22.88 -5.37 6.30
N ASN A 157 -22.07 -6.40 6.55
CA ASN A 157 -21.31 -7.11 5.54
C ASN A 157 -21.84 -8.53 5.32
N PRO A 158 -22.97 -8.69 4.61
CA PRO A 158 -23.57 -10.00 4.40
C PRO A 158 -22.68 -10.92 3.56
N HIS A 159 -21.82 -10.36 2.73
CA HIS A 159 -20.89 -11.10 1.87
C HIS A 159 -19.53 -11.33 2.52
N LYS A 160 -19.29 -10.81 3.73
CA LYS A 160 -18.04 -10.95 4.49
C LYS A 160 -16.79 -10.48 3.73
N LEU A 161 -16.96 -9.43 2.89
CA LEU A 161 -15.88 -8.83 2.13
C LEU A 161 -14.90 -8.13 3.08
N ALA A 162 -13.61 -8.23 2.76
CA ALA A 162 -12.56 -7.66 3.58
C ALA A 162 -12.03 -6.33 3.02
N SER A 163 -11.74 -5.38 3.92
CA SER A 163 -11.02 -4.15 3.59
C SER A 163 -9.55 -4.47 3.31
N PRO A 164 -9.04 -4.19 2.09
CA PRO A 164 -7.70 -4.60 1.71
C PRO A 164 -6.59 -3.82 2.40
N TYR A 165 -6.88 -2.61 2.86
CA TYR A 165 -5.91 -1.62 3.35
C TYR A 165 -5.64 -1.69 4.85
N GLU A 166 -6.43 -2.47 5.58
CA GLU A 166 -6.32 -2.60 7.03
C GLU A 166 -6.14 -4.05 7.43
N PHE A 167 -5.52 -4.26 8.58
CA PHE A 167 -5.37 -5.56 9.17
C PHE A 167 -5.49 -5.47 10.69
N PHE A 168 -5.81 -6.59 11.33
CA PHE A 168 -5.74 -6.71 12.77
C PHE A 168 -5.00 -7.97 13.19
N ILE A 169 -4.39 -7.93 14.38
CA ILE A 169 -3.69 -9.07 15.00
C ILE A 169 -4.37 -9.41 16.30
N VAL A 170 -4.68 -10.68 16.46
CA VAL A 170 -5.32 -11.21 17.68
C VAL A 170 -4.31 -11.29 18.82
N VAL A 171 -4.66 -10.70 19.96
CA VAL A 171 -3.83 -10.73 21.18
C VAL A 171 -4.41 -11.66 22.25
N THR A 172 -5.71 -11.92 22.20
CA THR A 172 -6.40 -12.82 23.14
C THR A 172 -5.72 -14.20 23.20
N ASP A 173 -5.45 -14.69 24.40
CA ASP A 173 -4.97 -16.05 24.63
C ASP A 173 -6.15 -16.94 25.14
N PRO A 174 -6.37 -18.12 24.53
CA PRO A 174 -5.66 -18.75 23.43
C PRO A 174 -6.09 -18.25 22.04
N GLY A 175 -7.15 -17.45 21.91
CA GLY A 175 -7.63 -16.91 20.64
C GLY A 175 -9.00 -16.26 20.75
N SER A 176 -9.45 -15.69 19.64
CA SER A 176 -10.74 -14.99 19.51
C SER A 176 -11.65 -15.70 18.50
N TYR A 177 -12.05 -16.92 18.83
CA TYR A 177 -12.73 -17.84 17.90
C TYR A 177 -14.13 -17.39 17.46
N HIS A 178 -14.74 -16.41 18.13
CA HIS A 178 -15.98 -15.76 17.68
C HIS A 178 -15.79 -14.94 16.39
N LEU A 179 -14.54 -14.68 15.98
CA LEU A 179 -14.19 -14.05 14.70
C LEU A 179 -14.13 -15.04 13.54
N ASP A 180 -14.03 -16.34 13.85
CA ASP A 180 -14.03 -17.41 12.84
C ASP A 180 -15.33 -17.31 12.01
N ASP A 181 -15.30 -17.73 10.77
CA ASP A 181 -16.37 -17.62 9.80
C ASP A 181 -16.80 -16.18 9.40
N ASN A 182 -16.35 -15.13 10.08
CA ASN A 182 -16.68 -13.75 9.76
C ASN A 182 -15.51 -12.98 9.13
N TYR A 183 -14.28 -13.31 9.52
CA TYR A 183 -13.06 -12.71 9.01
C TYR A 183 -12.13 -13.78 8.49
N THR A 184 -11.32 -13.48 7.49
CA THR A 184 -10.39 -14.43 6.91
C THR A 184 -9.03 -14.34 7.61
N PRO A 185 -8.62 -15.38 8.36
CA PRO A 185 -7.24 -15.49 8.83
C PRO A 185 -6.32 -15.74 7.64
N PHE A 186 -5.34 -14.87 7.42
CA PHE A 186 -4.44 -15.00 6.27
C PHE A 186 -2.96 -15.12 6.62
N GLY A 187 -2.64 -15.17 7.92
CA GLY A 187 -1.28 -15.35 8.42
C GLY A 187 -1.22 -15.35 9.94
N ARG A 188 0.02 -15.40 10.45
CA ARG A 188 0.30 -15.38 11.90
C ARG A 188 1.62 -14.68 12.20
N VAL A 189 1.74 -14.12 13.38
CA VAL A 189 3.01 -13.64 13.93
C VAL A 189 3.88 -14.84 14.29
N ILE A 190 5.08 -14.89 13.73
CA ILE A 190 6.08 -15.95 14.01
C ILE A 190 7.24 -15.46 14.87
N GLU A 191 7.48 -14.15 14.89
CA GLU A 191 8.52 -13.51 15.71
C GLU A 191 8.01 -12.17 16.23
N GLY A 192 8.44 -11.78 17.44
CA GLY A 192 8.15 -10.46 17.99
C GLY A 192 6.74 -10.30 18.57
N MET A 193 6.09 -11.37 19.01
CA MET A 193 4.77 -11.29 19.66
C MET A 193 4.77 -10.39 20.91
N ASP A 194 5.93 -10.27 21.60
CA ASP A 194 6.13 -9.31 22.69
C ASP A 194 6.01 -7.85 22.26
N VAL A 195 6.37 -7.54 21.00
CA VAL A 195 6.18 -6.19 20.43
C VAL A 195 4.69 -5.94 20.16
N VAL A 196 3.96 -6.94 19.67
CA VAL A 196 2.50 -6.88 19.51
C VAL A 196 1.83 -6.63 20.87
N ASP A 197 2.31 -7.30 21.92
CA ASP A 197 1.82 -7.07 23.29
C ASP A 197 2.14 -5.66 23.81
N LYS A 198 3.33 -5.14 23.54
CA LYS A 198 3.68 -3.74 23.88
C LYS A 198 2.73 -2.76 23.19
N ILE A 199 2.41 -2.99 21.92
CA ILE A 199 1.43 -2.17 21.19
C ILE A 199 0.04 -2.30 21.85
N ASN A 200 -0.39 -3.51 22.21
CA ASN A 200 -1.68 -3.72 22.84
C ASN A 200 -1.79 -3.12 24.26
N ASN A 201 -0.66 -2.83 24.90
CA ASN A 201 -0.62 -2.24 26.23
C ASN A 201 -0.43 -0.70 26.24
N VAL A 202 -0.40 -0.04 25.08
CA VAL A 202 -0.33 1.43 25.05
C VAL A 202 -1.61 2.04 25.66
N PRO A 203 -1.52 3.19 26.31
CA PRO A 203 -2.70 3.92 26.78
C PRO A 203 -3.60 4.30 25.60
N VAL A 204 -4.91 4.07 25.75
CA VAL A 204 -5.93 4.39 24.75
C VAL A 204 -6.97 5.36 25.30
N GLU A 205 -7.57 6.13 24.41
CA GLU A 205 -8.71 7.00 24.67
C GLU A 205 -10.04 6.21 24.57
N LYS A 206 -11.14 6.90 24.88
CA LYS A 206 -12.47 6.37 24.64
C LYS A 206 -12.66 6.10 23.14
N GLY A 207 -12.92 4.85 22.76
CA GLY A 207 -13.02 4.43 21.36
C GLY A 207 -11.80 3.66 20.86
N ASP A 208 -10.93 3.23 21.78
CA ASP A 208 -9.77 2.35 21.51
C ASP A 208 -8.64 3.00 20.68
N TRP A 209 -8.61 4.33 20.56
CA TRP A 209 -7.53 5.06 19.90
C TRP A 209 -6.31 5.20 20.81
N PRO A 210 -5.10 4.85 20.35
CA PRO A 210 -3.90 5.11 21.12
C PRO A 210 -3.73 6.61 21.43
N MET A 211 -3.50 6.95 22.71
CA MET A 211 -3.24 8.34 23.12
C MET A 211 -1.97 8.94 22.47
N ARG A 212 -1.06 8.10 22.03
CA ARG A 212 0.10 8.46 21.19
C ARG A 212 0.13 7.53 20.01
N ASN A 213 0.24 8.10 18.81
CA ASN A 213 0.28 7.33 17.58
C ASN A 213 1.40 6.29 17.59
N VAL A 214 1.07 5.05 17.29
CA VAL A 214 2.02 3.97 17.06
C VAL A 214 2.12 3.76 15.55
N TYR A 215 3.16 4.29 14.95
CA TYR A 215 3.38 4.22 13.51
C TYR A 215 4.01 2.88 13.09
N ILE A 216 3.61 2.39 11.94
CA ILE A 216 4.36 1.42 11.16
C ILE A 216 5.44 2.22 10.44
N GLU A 217 6.67 2.16 10.94
CA GLU A 217 7.79 2.89 10.38
C GLU A 217 8.18 2.33 9.02
N LYS A 218 8.17 0.99 8.93
CA LYS A 218 8.48 0.24 7.72
C LYS A 218 7.77 -1.11 7.72
N ALA A 219 7.28 -1.52 6.55
CA ALA A 219 6.85 -2.87 6.26
C ALA A 219 7.69 -3.41 5.08
N GLU A 220 8.24 -4.62 5.21
CA GLU A 220 9.16 -5.20 4.24
C GLU A 220 8.84 -6.67 4.01
N VAL A 221 8.77 -7.06 2.73
CA VAL A 221 8.70 -8.47 2.35
C VAL A 221 10.08 -9.08 2.58
N ILE A 222 10.12 -10.21 3.28
CA ILE A 222 11.35 -10.96 3.57
C ILE A 222 11.18 -12.43 3.16
N GLU A 223 12.30 -13.11 2.89
CA GLU A 223 12.33 -14.53 2.54
C GLU A 223 12.08 -15.47 3.74
#